data_1a696ef8c1b698972f69ccdab015f643
#
_entry.id   1a696ef8c1b698972f69ccdab015f643
#
_cell.length_a   1.000
_cell.length_b   1.000
_cell.length_c   1.000
_cell.angle_alpha   90.00
_cell.angle_beta   90.00
_cell.angle_gamma   90.00
#
_symmetry.space_group_name_H-M   'P 1'
#
loop_
_entity.id
_entity.type
_entity.pdbx_description
1 polymer ?
#
loop_
_entity_poly.entity_id
_entity_poly.type
_entity_poly.pdbx_seq_one_letter_code
_entity_poly.pdbx_strand_id
1 'polypeptide(L)'
;MSEVDASWGGEMVYNIHGSVSWQDKRFVVHAPFDVSGDQQQAIDSLSEGVLKGDRFQTLKGVTGSGKTFTMAKIIEKIQRPTLILSHNKTLAAQLYREFKSFFPENRVEYFVSTYDYYQQEAYVPG
;
A
#
# COMPACT_ATOMS: atom_id res chain seq x y z
N MET A 1 -26.84 -8.06 -3.50
CA MET A 1 -25.72 -8.26 -3.47
C MET A 1 -25.05 -7.30 -3.04
N SER A 2 -24.53 -7.42 -2.45
CA SER A 2 -23.80 -6.60 -2.09
C SER A 2 -22.75 -6.45 -2.82
N GLU A 3 -22.45 -5.43 -3.20
CA GLU A 3 -21.37 -5.25 -3.78
C GLU A 3 -20.27 -5.32 -2.90
N VAL A 4 -19.17 -5.74 -3.37
CA VAL A 4 -17.95 -5.70 -2.66
C VAL A 4 -17.43 -4.32 -2.80
N ASP A 5 -17.32 -3.63 -1.71
CA ASP A 5 -16.83 -2.26 -1.73
C ASP A 5 -15.33 -2.29 -1.62
N ALA A 6 -14.66 -2.02 -2.71
CA ALA A 6 -13.21 -2.09 -2.75
C ALA A 6 -12.54 -0.95 -2.00
N SER A 7 -13.31 0.00 -1.49
CA SER A 7 -12.71 1.08 -0.72
C SER A 7 -12.35 0.65 0.70
N TRP A 8 -12.77 -0.53 1.12
CA TRP A 8 -12.49 -1.00 2.45
C TRP A 8 -11.20 -1.79 2.48
N GLY A 9 -10.45 -1.64 3.50
CA GLY A 9 -9.21 -2.38 3.65
C GLY A 9 -9.37 -3.71 4.33
N GLY A 10 -10.54 -4.30 4.31
CA GLY A 10 -10.79 -5.55 5.00
C GLY A 10 -10.55 -6.76 4.14
N GLU A 11 -10.76 -7.92 4.72
CA GLU A 11 -10.63 -9.16 4.02
C GLU A 11 -11.95 -9.56 3.40
N MET A 12 -11.87 -10.14 2.22
CA MET A 12 -13.06 -10.67 1.59
C MET A 12 -13.40 -12.01 2.20
N VAL A 13 -14.65 -12.16 2.65
CA VAL A 13 -15.09 -13.36 3.33
C VAL A 13 -16.26 -13.93 2.58
N TYR A 14 -16.20 -15.25 2.31
CA TYR A 14 -17.30 -15.97 1.68
C TYR A 14 -18.06 -16.71 2.75
N ASN A 15 -19.37 -16.54 2.77
CA ASN A 15 -20.15 -17.30 3.73
C ASN A 15 -20.66 -18.57 3.07
N ILE A 16 -21.35 -19.40 3.85
CA ILE A 16 -21.76 -20.71 3.36
C ILE A 16 -22.85 -20.62 2.30
N HIS A 17 -23.46 -19.46 2.13
CA HIS A 17 -24.49 -19.29 1.13
C HIS A 17 -23.94 -18.73 -0.17
N GLY A 18 -22.62 -18.60 -0.26
CA GLY A 18 -22.01 -18.12 -1.48
C GLY A 18 -21.96 -16.63 -1.64
N SER A 19 -22.48 -15.88 -0.70
CA SER A 19 -22.33 -14.43 -0.79
C SER A 19 -20.97 -14.03 -0.27
N VAL A 20 -20.56 -12.82 -0.65
CA VAL A 20 -19.24 -12.29 -0.34
C VAL A 20 -19.40 -11.06 0.52
N SER A 21 -18.61 -10.96 1.56
CA SER A 21 -18.60 -9.74 2.36
C SER A 21 -17.17 -9.39 2.72
N TRP A 22 -16.95 -8.14 3.07
CA TRP A 22 -15.65 -7.68 3.53
C TRP A 22 -15.68 -7.64 5.04
N GLN A 23 -14.62 -8.19 5.63
CA GLN A 23 -14.46 -8.13 7.07
C GLN A 23 -13.57 -6.96 7.35
N ASP A 24 -14.09 -6.00 8.12
CA ASP A 24 -13.32 -4.81 8.44
C ASP A 24 -12.13 -5.16 9.29
N LYS A 25 -10.98 -4.78 8.83
CA LYS A 25 -9.77 -4.98 9.58
C LYS A 25 -8.96 -3.71 9.46
N ARG A 26 -8.89 -2.98 10.56
CA ARG A 26 -8.18 -1.70 10.52
C ARG A 26 -6.72 -1.92 10.20
N PHE A 27 -6.16 -0.99 9.44
CA PHE A 27 -4.72 -0.97 9.21
C PHE A 27 -4.05 -0.45 10.46
N VAL A 28 -3.13 -1.24 10.99
CA VAL A 28 -2.39 -0.87 12.20
C VAL A 28 -0.91 -1.10 11.92
N VAL A 29 -0.11 -0.06 12.06
CA VAL A 29 1.32 -0.14 11.83
C VAL A 29 2.01 -0.70 13.07
N HIS A 30 2.85 -1.71 12.86
CA HIS A 30 3.68 -2.27 13.91
C HIS A 30 5.13 -1.98 13.53
N ALA A 31 5.79 -1.17 14.33
CA ALA A 31 7.18 -0.82 14.07
C ALA A 31 7.92 -0.63 15.38
N PRO A 32 9.22 -0.94 15.41
CA PRO A 32 9.99 -0.84 16.64
C PRO A 32 10.50 0.58 16.92
N PHE A 33 10.09 1.57 16.13
CA PHE A 33 10.57 2.92 16.29
C PHE A 33 9.41 3.89 16.19
N ASP A 34 9.63 5.09 16.70
CA ASP A 34 8.62 6.13 16.73
C ASP A 34 8.79 7.11 15.60
N VAL A 35 7.77 7.90 15.36
CA VAL A 35 7.78 8.92 14.33
C VAL A 35 8.60 10.10 14.81
N SER A 36 9.51 10.60 13.97
CA SER A 36 10.23 11.81 14.29
C SER A 36 9.34 13.02 14.05
N GLY A 37 9.76 14.19 14.54
CA GLY A 37 8.96 15.40 14.40
C GLY A 37 8.68 15.77 12.96
N ASP A 38 9.71 15.69 12.10
CA ASP A 38 9.54 16.03 10.69
C ASP A 38 8.63 15.04 10.00
N GLN A 39 8.76 13.76 10.35
CA GLN A 39 7.89 12.73 9.79
C GLN A 39 6.45 12.95 10.21
N GLN A 40 6.23 13.31 11.46
CA GLN A 40 4.86 13.55 11.94
C GLN A 40 4.21 14.68 11.16
N GLN A 41 4.97 15.73 10.90
CA GLN A 41 4.45 16.85 10.15
C GLN A 41 4.06 16.43 8.73
N ALA A 42 4.90 15.62 8.09
CA ALA A 42 4.61 15.13 6.75
C ALA A 42 3.40 14.20 6.76
N ILE A 43 3.31 13.32 7.75
CA ILE A 43 2.18 12.41 7.87
C ILE A 43 0.88 13.19 8.01
N ASP A 44 0.86 14.18 8.88
CA ASP A 44 -0.34 14.95 9.12
C ASP A 44 -0.75 15.74 7.87
N SER A 45 0.20 16.37 7.24
CA SER A 45 -0.09 17.19 6.07
C SER A 45 -0.59 16.36 4.89
N LEU A 46 0.09 15.25 4.61
CA LEU A 46 -0.28 14.41 3.48
C LEU A 46 -1.59 13.67 3.74
N SER A 47 -1.81 13.22 4.97
CA SER A 47 -3.06 12.55 5.32
C SER A 47 -4.23 13.51 5.18
N GLU A 48 -4.06 14.73 5.65
CA GLU A 48 -5.10 15.74 5.53
C GLU A 48 -5.41 16.03 4.06
N GLY A 49 -4.36 16.10 3.23
CA GLY A 49 -4.56 16.31 1.81
C GLY A 49 -5.37 15.20 1.16
N VAL A 50 -5.08 13.95 1.52
CA VAL A 50 -5.84 12.83 0.99
C VAL A 50 -7.30 12.91 1.41
N LEU A 51 -7.52 13.20 2.69
CA LEU A 51 -8.88 13.20 3.22
C LEU A 51 -9.72 14.33 2.67
N LYS A 52 -9.10 15.44 2.30
CA LYS A 52 -9.86 16.53 1.72
C LYS A 52 -9.95 16.46 0.20
N GLY A 53 -9.34 15.45 -0.42
CA GLY A 53 -9.54 15.20 -1.83
C GLY A 53 -8.45 15.69 -2.77
N ASP A 54 -7.29 16.04 -2.26
CA ASP A 54 -6.17 16.42 -3.12
C ASP A 54 -5.82 15.24 -4.04
N ARG A 55 -5.67 15.53 -5.32
CA ARG A 55 -5.39 14.48 -6.28
C ARG A 55 -3.92 14.12 -6.34
N PHE A 56 -3.05 15.06 -6.09
CA PHE A 56 -1.61 14.85 -6.18
C PHE A 56 -0.91 15.50 -5.02
N GLN A 57 0.07 14.81 -4.48
CA GLN A 57 0.92 15.34 -3.42
C GLN A 57 2.30 14.74 -3.59
N THR A 58 3.32 15.41 -3.09
CA THR A 58 4.69 14.95 -3.20
C THR A 58 5.34 14.90 -1.83
N LEU A 59 6.02 13.79 -1.53
CA LEU A 59 6.80 13.65 -0.31
C LEU A 59 8.28 13.73 -0.67
N LYS A 60 8.97 14.68 -0.09
CA LYS A 60 10.39 14.88 -0.34
C LYS A 60 11.19 14.85 0.95
N GLY A 61 12.46 14.68 0.81
CA GLY A 61 13.37 14.86 1.94
C GLY A 61 13.52 13.68 2.85
N VAL A 62 12.87 12.56 2.51
CA VAL A 62 12.98 11.35 3.31
C VAL A 62 13.66 10.29 2.46
N THR A 63 14.58 9.55 3.03
CA THR A 63 15.33 8.54 2.29
C THR A 63 15.10 7.15 2.88
N GLY A 64 15.32 6.16 2.06
CA GLY A 64 15.31 4.78 2.49
C GLY A 64 14.02 4.36 3.16
N SER A 65 14.16 3.59 4.22
CA SER A 65 13.01 3.04 4.93
C SER A 65 12.17 4.11 5.63
N GLY A 66 12.72 5.29 5.83
CA GLY A 66 11.96 6.38 6.42
C GLY A 66 10.79 6.81 5.57
N LYS A 67 10.95 6.78 4.25
CA LYS A 67 9.86 7.10 3.35
C LYS A 67 8.76 6.03 3.41
N THR A 68 9.17 4.76 3.43
CA THR A 68 8.21 3.67 3.52
C THR A 68 7.43 3.73 4.82
N PHE A 69 8.12 4.02 5.92
CA PHE A 69 7.45 4.15 7.21
C PHE A 69 6.47 5.31 7.21
N THR A 70 6.85 6.44 6.62
CA THR A 70 5.96 7.58 6.50
C THR A 70 4.71 7.22 5.71
N MET A 71 4.88 6.51 4.59
CA MET A 71 3.73 6.07 3.80
C MET A 71 2.84 5.12 4.59
N ALA A 72 3.45 4.21 5.34
CA ALA A 72 2.66 3.28 6.16
C ALA A 72 1.83 4.02 7.19
N LYS A 73 2.41 5.04 7.82
CA LYS A 73 1.67 5.82 8.81
C LYS A 73 0.55 6.63 8.17
N ILE A 74 0.74 7.10 6.95
CA ILE A 74 -0.33 7.77 6.22
C ILE A 74 -1.47 6.79 5.93
N ILE A 75 -1.14 5.60 5.47
CA ILE A 75 -2.15 4.57 5.19
C ILE A 75 -2.91 4.23 6.46
N GLU A 76 -2.21 4.11 7.58
CA GLU A 76 -2.84 3.84 8.85
C GLU A 76 -3.83 4.95 9.21
N LYS A 77 -3.45 6.19 8.96
CA LYS A 77 -4.28 7.32 9.33
C LYS A 77 -5.50 7.46 8.45
N ILE A 78 -5.36 7.23 7.15
CA ILE A 78 -6.48 7.39 6.23
C ILE A 78 -7.36 6.15 6.11
N GLN A 79 -6.84 4.98 6.47
CA GLN A 79 -7.62 3.73 6.48
C GLN A 79 -8.25 3.42 5.14
N ARG A 80 -7.48 3.54 4.06
CA ARG A 80 -7.98 3.25 2.70
C ARG A 80 -7.06 2.27 2.00
N PRO A 81 -7.61 1.42 1.14
CA PRO A 81 -6.78 0.56 0.31
C PRO A 81 -5.84 1.40 -0.54
N THR A 82 -4.64 0.92 -0.73
CA THR A 82 -3.59 1.70 -1.37
C THR A 82 -2.86 0.84 -2.39
N LEU A 83 -2.63 1.41 -3.55
CA LEU A 83 -1.83 0.78 -4.59
C LEU A 83 -0.50 1.51 -4.69
N ILE A 84 0.58 0.75 -4.63
CA ILE A 84 1.93 1.31 -4.70
C ILE A 84 2.59 0.80 -5.95
N LEU A 85 3.02 1.72 -6.79
CA LEU A 85 3.66 1.38 -8.05
C LEU A 85 5.16 1.63 -7.97
N SER A 86 5.91 0.69 -8.50
CA SER A 86 7.36 0.80 -8.54
C SER A 86 7.83 0.48 -9.95
N HIS A 87 8.90 1.13 -10.37
CA HIS A 87 9.39 0.97 -11.73
C HIS A 87 10.35 -0.20 -11.89
N ASN A 88 10.72 -0.90 -10.82
CA ASN A 88 11.55 -2.08 -10.98
C ASN A 88 11.17 -3.14 -9.96
N LYS A 89 11.47 -4.39 -10.32
CA LYS A 89 11.06 -5.54 -9.55
C LYS A 89 11.75 -5.63 -8.20
N THR A 90 13.01 -5.25 -8.16
CA THR A 90 13.77 -5.33 -6.90
C THR A 90 13.19 -4.39 -5.87
N LEU A 91 12.89 -3.16 -6.29
CA LEU A 91 12.28 -2.21 -5.38
C LEU A 91 10.88 -2.64 -4.97
N ALA A 92 10.12 -3.18 -5.91
CA ALA A 92 8.77 -3.66 -5.58
C ALA A 92 8.83 -4.76 -4.53
N ALA A 93 9.77 -5.69 -4.66
CA ALA A 93 9.92 -6.76 -3.68
C ALA A 93 10.33 -6.22 -2.33
N GLN A 94 11.19 -5.22 -2.31
CA GLN A 94 11.61 -4.60 -1.06
C GLN A 94 10.44 -3.88 -0.39
N LEU A 95 9.66 -3.15 -1.17
CA LEU A 95 8.48 -2.45 -0.63
C LEU A 95 7.48 -3.44 -0.07
N TYR A 96 7.26 -4.55 -0.77
CA TYR A 96 6.36 -5.57 -0.29
C TYR A 96 6.80 -6.08 1.08
N ARG A 97 8.09 -6.38 1.24
CA ARG A 97 8.60 -6.88 2.51
C ARG A 97 8.44 -5.85 3.61
N GLU A 98 8.71 -4.59 3.30
CA GLU A 98 8.60 -3.53 4.31
C GLU A 98 7.16 -3.30 4.72
N PHE A 99 6.24 -3.22 3.76
CA PHE A 99 4.84 -3.03 4.10
C PHE A 99 4.26 -4.24 4.81
N LYS A 100 4.67 -5.44 4.42
CA LYS A 100 4.22 -6.64 5.12
C LYS A 100 4.70 -6.63 6.56
N SER A 101 5.91 -6.14 6.79
CA SER A 101 6.46 -6.02 8.13
C SER A 101 5.70 -4.99 8.96
N PHE A 102 5.32 -3.87 8.36
CA PHE A 102 4.57 -2.85 9.08
C PHE A 102 3.12 -3.25 9.31
N PHE A 103 2.54 -4.04 8.42
CA PHE A 103 1.14 -4.43 8.51
C PHE A 103 1.00 -5.95 8.58
N PRO A 104 1.49 -6.57 9.66
CA PRO A 104 1.47 -8.04 9.75
C PRO A 104 0.07 -8.63 9.84
N GLU A 105 -0.90 -7.83 10.25
CA GLU A 105 -2.26 -8.31 10.42
C GLU A 105 -3.17 -7.93 9.26
N ASN A 106 -2.62 -7.27 8.26
CA ASN A 106 -3.41 -6.83 7.12
C ASN A 106 -2.92 -7.52 5.86
N ARG A 107 -3.77 -7.49 4.84
CA ARG A 107 -3.41 -8.11 3.58
C ARG A 107 -2.50 -7.19 2.79
N VAL A 108 -1.34 -7.69 2.42
CA VAL A 108 -0.41 -7.00 1.55
C VAL A 108 -0.12 -7.94 0.40
N GLU A 109 -0.39 -7.49 -0.83
CA GLU A 109 -0.21 -8.30 -2.03
C GLU A 109 0.87 -7.71 -2.90
N TYR A 110 1.45 -8.56 -3.73
CA TYR A 110 2.58 -8.19 -4.53
C TYR A 110 2.38 -8.73 -5.94
N PHE A 111 2.43 -7.85 -6.92
CA PHE A 111 2.27 -8.24 -8.31
C PHE A 111 3.49 -7.83 -9.10
N VAL A 112 3.93 -8.72 -9.96
CA VAL A 112 5.02 -8.42 -10.88
C VAL A 112 4.49 -8.62 -12.27
N SER A 113 4.68 -7.61 -13.10
CA SER A 113 4.26 -7.73 -14.48
C SER A 113 5.21 -8.66 -15.21
N THR A 114 4.65 -9.53 -16.04
CA THR A 114 5.46 -10.38 -16.89
C THR A 114 5.64 -9.76 -18.26
N TYR A 115 5.15 -8.56 -18.44
CA TYR A 115 5.17 -7.92 -19.74
C TYR A 115 6.58 -7.73 -20.25
N ASP A 116 7.49 -7.32 -19.40
CA ASP A 116 8.88 -7.13 -19.79
C ASP A 116 9.49 -8.42 -20.31
N TYR A 117 9.15 -9.53 -19.68
CA TYR A 117 9.64 -10.82 -20.08
C TYR A 117 9.15 -11.17 -21.47
N TYR A 118 7.86 -10.98 -21.72
CA TYR A 118 7.31 -11.22 -23.04
C TYR A 118 7.93 -10.32 -24.07
N GLN A 119 8.14 -9.09 -23.71
CA GLN A 119 8.70 -8.13 -24.61
C GLN A 119 10.09 -8.54 -25.04
N GLN A 120 10.87 -9.05 -24.11
CA GLN A 120 12.20 -9.51 -24.43
C GLN A 120 12.16 -10.68 -25.40
N GLU A 121 11.26 -11.60 -25.17
CA GLU A 121 11.14 -12.74 -26.06
C GLU A 121 10.69 -12.32 -27.44
N ALA A 122 9.73 -11.44 -27.49
CA ALA A 122 9.25 -10.98 -28.77
C ALA A 122 10.31 -10.20 -29.52
N TYR A 123 11.22 -9.65 -28.79
CA TYR A 123 12.22 -8.83 -29.39
C TYR A 123 13.35 -9.64 -29.99
N VAL A 124 13.54 -10.84 -29.59
CA VAL A 124 14.66 -11.62 -30.09
C VAL A 124 14.60 -11.61 -31.58
N PRO A 125 15.58 -11.07 -32.25
CA PRO A 125 15.57 -11.01 -33.69
C PRO A 125 15.76 -12.41 -34.21
N GLY A 126 14.96 -12.76 -35.07
CA GLY A 126 15.00 -14.08 -35.66
C GLY A 126 16.17 -14.27 -36.53
#